data_439f29a173bee9d30cce8f2cd2d297d8
#
_entry.id   439f29a173bee9d30cce8f2cd2d297d8
#
_cell.length_a   1.000
_cell.length_b   1.000
_cell.length_c   1.000
_cell.angle_alpha   90.00
_cell.angle_beta   90.00
_cell.angle_gamma   90.00
#
_symmetry.space_group_name_H-M   'P 1'
#
loop_
_entity.id
_entity.type
_entity.pdbx_description
1 polymer ?
#
loop_
_entity_poly.entity_id
_entity_poly.type
_entity_poly.pdbx_seq_one_letter_code
_entity_poly.pdbx_strand_id
1 'polypeptide(L)'
;MKTLILSDGIPGHFNQSRGVASLLQEDIDLNEKVVQLEPKIRSLRSPIKLIARYLCNNLTKFKAKIIISFFKPIDSSHVKLIIAAGGNTAAFSAALSLLTDIPNIQLGSPRGIHSKNFNTHLTIEKYFDVPNNVVLDITPNLYSPESCKNASNEKAFLNSALFLIGGQGIGYSYEEAEWNQLIQNIIDFTKLTNSKATIVTSRRTDPSIEELLKNSLSNYFTDDSIWFHDGGANANLAELFGNATKIFVTEDSSMMISESISSGKKVTTLFPKSINTPARYSNHIQKYRDLNLIDSQSIKDQLSFEEGKDNIEKINLIREGLKSTIFTRIQL
;
A
#
# COMPACT_ATOMS: atom_id res chain seq x y z
N MET A 1 10.49 1.01 21.83
CA MET A 1 9.83 -0.31 22.06
C MET A 1 10.26 -1.31 21.00
N LYS A 2 10.70 -2.54 21.37
CA LYS A 2 11.13 -3.55 20.38
C LYS A 2 9.91 -4.15 19.66
N THR A 3 9.83 -3.97 18.35
CA THR A 3 8.73 -4.41 17.52
C THR A 3 9.18 -5.46 16.50
N LEU A 4 8.47 -6.57 16.40
CA LEU A 4 8.72 -7.64 15.45
C LEU A 4 7.81 -7.49 14.23
N ILE A 5 8.40 -7.23 13.07
CA ILE A 5 7.70 -7.22 11.80
C ILE A 5 7.88 -8.58 11.11
N LEU A 6 6.78 -9.33 10.94
CA LEU A 6 6.76 -10.60 10.24
C LEU A 6 6.52 -10.37 8.75
N SER A 7 7.46 -10.78 7.91
CA SER A 7 7.38 -10.68 6.45
C SER A 7 7.19 -12.05 5.80
N ASP A 8 6.36 -12.15 4.78
CA ASP A 8 6.23 -13.33 3.92
C ASP A 8 7.02 -13.21 2.60
N GLY A 9 7.84 -12.16 2.48
CA GLY A 9 8.65 -11.86 1.30
C GLY A 9 7.89 -11.15 0.18
N ILE A 10 6.62 -10.77 0.40
CA ILE A 10 5.83 -10.00 -0.58
C ILE A 10 6.00 -8.50 -0.30
N PRO A 11 6.57 -7.70 -1.21
CA PRO A 11 6.87 -6.29 -0.97
C PRO A 11 5.66 -5.47 -0.50
N GLY A 12 4.48 -5.64 -1.12
CA GLY A 12 3.27 -4.91 -0.73
C GLY A 12 2.81 -5.22 0.71
N HIS A 13 2.94 -6.46 1.18
CA HIS A 13 2.64 -6.81 2.57
C HIS A 13 3.66 -6.20 3.54
N PHE A 14 4.92 -6.24 3.16
CA PHE A 14 5.99 -5.65 3.96
C PHE A 14 5.81 -4.13 4.11
N ASN A 15 5.51 -3.43 3.03
CA ASN A 15 5.24 -1.98 3.05
C ASN A 15 4.03 -1.64 3.93
N GLN A 16 2.97 -2.44 3.90
CA GLN A 16 1.82 -2.26 4.80
C GLN A 16 2.21 -2.40 6.28
N SER A 17 3.00 -3.43 6.63
CA SER A 17 3.48 -3.61 8.00
C SER A 17 4.34 -2.46 8.46
N ARG A 18 5.25 -1.98 7.62
CA ARG A 18 6.08 -0.80 7.90
C ARG A 18 5.27 0.48 7.97
N GLY A 19 4.20 0.59 7.17
CA GLY A 19 3.28 1.72 7.24
C GLY A 19 2.59 1.84 8.60
N VAL A 20 2.19 0.70 9.20
CA VAL A 20 1.68 0.70 10.58
C VAL A 20 2.78 1.06 11.57
N ALA A 21 3.98 0.50 11.43
CA ALA A 21 5.09 0.84 12.31
C ALA A 21 5.42 2.35 12.23
N SER A 22 5.51 2.91 11.03
CA SER A 22 5.75 4.35 10.80
C SER A 22 4.65 5.23 11.41
N LEU A 23 3.39 4.82 11.31
CA LEU A 23 2.27 5.53 11.95
C LEU A 23 2.42 5.57 13.48
N LEU A 24 2.84 4.46 14.09
CA LEU A 24 3.03 4.39 15.55
C LEU A 24 4.30 5.09 16.01
N GLN A 25 5.33 5.18 15.16
CA GLN A 25 6.59 5.89 15.45
C GLN A 25 6.42 7.41 15.61
N GLU A 26 5.30 7.96 15.18
CA GLU A 26 4.99 9.38 15.43
C GLU A 26 4.88 9.69 16.94
N ASP A 27 4.46 8.73 17.76
CA ASP A 27 4.23 8.94 19.21
C ASP A 27 5.14 8.07 20.10
N ILE A 28 5.68 6.96 19.59
CA ILE A 28 6.51 6.04 20.37
C ILE A 28 7.77 5.62 19.60
N ASP A 29 8.90 5.54 20.29
CA ASP A 29 10.14 5.03 19.70
C ASP A 29 10.04 3.52 19.46
N LEU A 30 9.99 3.09 18.18
CA LEU A 30 9.97 1.71 17.75
C LEU A 30 11.33 1.25 17.25
N ASN A 31 11.85 0.20 17.86
CA ASN A 31 13.02 -0.53 17.38
C ASN A 31 12.53 -1.74 16.56
N GLU A 32 12.50 -1.61 15.25
CA GLU A 32 11.99 -2.63 14.32
C GLU A 32 12.98 -3.77 14.14
N LYS A 33 12.52 -5.01 14.37
CA LYS A 33 13.20 -6.25 13.97
C LYS A 33 12.38 -6.91 12.87
N VAL A 34 12.87 -6.86 11.65
CA VAL A 34 12.22 -7.52 10.50
C VAL A 34 12.67 -8.97 10.40
N VAL A 35 11.72 -9.91 10.34
CA VAL A 35 12.02 -11.33 10.18
C VAL A 35 11.16 -11.90 9.05
N GLN A 36 11.83 -12.49 8.07
CA GLN A 36 11.15 -13.25 7.03
C GLN A 36 10.71 -14.62 7.58
N LEU A 37 9.41 -14.87 7.51
CA LEU A 37 8.82 -16.13 7.97
C LEU A 37 9.10 -17.25 6.97
N GLU A 38 9.93 -18.20 7.39
CA GLU A 38 10.30 -19.35 6.55
C GLU A 38 9.85 -20.67 7.20
N PRO A 39 9.17 -21.56 6.44
CA PRO A 39 8.92 -22.91 6.90
C PRO A 39 10.24 -23.68 6.99
N LYS A 40 10.36 -24.59 7.97
CA LYS A 40 11.54 -25.46 8.11
C LYS A 40 11.82 -26.28 6.86
N ILE A 41 10.75 -26.73 6.18
CA ILE A 41 10.80 -27.50 4.95
C ILE A 41 10.10 -26.68 3.86
N ARG A 42 10.86 -26.11 2.93
CA ARG A 42 10.34 -25.21 1.88
C ARG A 42 9.31 -25.90 0.96
N SER A 43 9.50 -27.17 0.62
CA SER A 43 8.58 -27.94 -0.22
C SER A 43 7.21 -28.14 0.41
N LEU A 44 7.10 -28.06 1.74
CA LEU A 44 5.84 -28.18 2.48
C LEU A 44 5.13 -26.84 2.74
N ARG A 45 5.57 -25.75 2.09
CA ARG A 45 5.02 -24.41 2.31
C ARG A 45 3.49 -24.35 2.13
N SER A 46 2.96 -24.99 1.08
CA SER A 46 1.51 -24.96 0.79
C SER A 46 0.68 -25.79 1.79
N PRO A 47 0.99 -27.07 2.09
CA PRO A 47 0.27 -27.83 3.11
C PRO A 47 0.40 -27.22 4.51
N ILE A 48 1.56 -26.71 4.89
CA ILE A 48 1.75 -26.03 6.19
C ILE A 48 0.77 -24.84 6.34
N LYS A 49 0.55 -24.05 5.29
CA LYS A 49 -0.41 -22.94 5.32
C LYS A 49 -1.83 -23.41 5.57
N LEU A 50 -2.26 -24.48 4.91
CA LEU A 50 -3.60 -25.04 5.08
C LEU A 50 -3.79 -25.58 6.50
N ILE A 51 -2.85 -26.38 6.98
CA ILE A 51 -2.87 -26.94 8.33
C ILE A 51 -2.85 -25.83 9.39
N ALA A 52 -1.96 -24.85 9.25
CA ALA A 52 -1.87 -23.75 10.19
C ALA A 52 -3.17 -22.92 10.25
N ARG A 53 -3.81 -22.65 9.12
CA ARG A 53 -5.13 -22.00 9.07
C ARG A 53 -6.20 -22.83 9.77
N TYR A 54 -6.25 -24.14 9.49
CA TYR A 54 -7.19 -25.04 10.16
C TYR A 54 -7.00 -25.07 11.68
N LEU A 55 -5.74 -25.12 12.15
CA LEU A 55 -5.41 -25.09 13.57
C LEU A 55 -5.80 -23.76 14.26
N CYS A 56 -5.85 -22.66 13.52
CA CYS A 56 -6.32 -21.36 14.01
C CYS A 56 -7.82 -21.34 14.32
N ASN A 57 -8.61 -22.28 13.80
CA ASN A 57 -9.98 -22.47 14.23
C ASN A 57 -9.95 -23.00 15.68
N ASN A 58 -10.46 -22.20 16.63
CA ASN A 58 -10.36 -22.47 18.07
C ASN A 58 -8.90 -22.70 18.50
N LEU A 59 -8.07 -21.68 18.29
CA LEU A 59 -6.65 -21.68 18.63
C LEU A 59 -6.44 -21.88 20.14
N THR A 60 -5.63 -22.88 20.50
CA THR A 60 -5.21 -23.19 21.87
C THR A 60 -3.69 -23.12 21.97
N LYS A 61 -3.13 -23.01 23.18
CA LYS A 61 -1.65 -23.02 23.38
C LYS A 61 -1.00 -24.25 22.76
N PHE A 62 -1.66 -25.43 22.81
CA PHE A 62 -1.16 -26.66 22.17
C PHE A 62 -1.10 -26.53 20.64
N LYS A 63 -2.21 -26.09 20.00
CA LYS A 63 -2.23 -25.84 18.54
C LYS A 63 -1.25 -24.76 18.12
N ALA A 64 -1.09 -23.72 18.92
CA ALA A 64 -0.12 -22.65 18.66
C ALA A 64 1.32 -23.19 18.65
N LYS A 65 1.71 -24.06 19.60
CA LYS A 65 3.01 -24.74 19.59
C LYS A 65 3.22 -25.55 18.30
N ILE A 66 2.20 -26.26 17.83
CA ILE A 66 2.27 -27.01 16.55
C ILE A 66 2.49 -26.03 15.38
N ILE A 67 1.74 -24.93 15.29
CA ILE A 67 1.93 -23.92 14.23
C ILE A 67 3.36 -23.41 14.24
N ILE A 68 3.86 -22.97 15.39
CA ILE A 68 5.22 -22.44 15.51
C ILE A 68 6.28 -23.48 15.09
N SER A 69 6.05 -24.76 15.40
CA SER A 69 7.02 -25.83 15.10
C SER A 69 7.25 -26.06 13.60
N PHE A 70 6.34 -25.62 12.74
CA PHE A 70 6.51 -25.71 11.28
C PHE A 70 7.49 -24.70 10.70
N PHE A 71 7.81 -23.66 11.43
CA PHE A 71 8.66 -22.55 10.96
C PHE A 71 10.04 -22.56 11.64
N LYS A 72 10.98 -21.87 11.00
CA LYS A 72 12.29 -21.64 11.63
C LYS A 72 12.11 -20.86 12.94
N PRO A 73 12.93 -21.10 13.95
CA PRO A 73 12.85 -20.37 15.21
C PRO A 73 13.03 -18.88 15.02
N ILE A 74 12.20 -18.09 15.70
CA ILE A 74 12.30 -16.64 15.75
C ILE A 74 12.54 -16.23 17.20
N ASP A 75 13.60 -15.46 17.41
CA ASP A 75 13.84 -14.85 18.72
C ASP A 75 12.84 -13.71 18.93
N SER A 76 11.93 -13.91 19.86
CA SER A 76 10.92 -12.93 20.32
C SER A 76 11.27 -12.32 21.68
N SER A 77 12.48 -12.51 22.18
CA SER A 77 12.92 -11.95 23.46
C SER A 77 12.86 -10.42 23.44
N HIS A 78 12.27 -9.85 24.48
CA HIS A 78 12.07 -8.40 24.64
C HIS A 78 11.16 -7.74 23.57
N VAL A 79 10.52 -8.52 22.68
CA VAL A 79 9.50 -8.01 21.75
C VAL A 79 8.26 -7.58 22.56
N LYS A 80 7.72 -6.43 22.23
CA LYS A 80 6.52 -5.86 22.87
C LYS A 80 5.32 -5.71 21.91
N LEU A 81 5.57 -5.81 20.60
CA LEU A 81 4.54 -5.72 19.58
C LEU A 81 4.92 -6.61 18.38
N ILE A 82 3.92 -7.29 17.80
CA ILE A 82 4.04 -8.05 16.56
C ILE A 82 3.22 -7.33 15.49
N ILE A 83 3.81 -7.01 14.36
CA ILE A 83 3.11 -6.47 13.18
C ILE A 83 3.31 -7.44 12.02
N ALA A 84 2.22 -7.81 11.35
CA ALA A 84 2.26 -8.75 10.24
C ALA A 84 1.21 -8.39 9.18
N ALA A 85 1.53 -8.61 7.92
CA ALA A 85 0.60 -8.42 6.82
C ALA A 85 0.54 -9.66 5.90
N GLY A 86 -0.65 -9.86 5.34
CA GLY A 86 -0.93 -10.95 4.42
C GLY A 86 -1.25 -12.28 5.10
N GLY A 87 -1.96 -13.12 4.35
CA GLY A 87 -2.46 -14.39 4.89
C GLY A 87 -1.40 -15.47 5.16
N ASN A 88 -0.15 -15.25 4.74
CA ASN A 88 0.93 -16.21 4.98
C ASN A 88 1.54 -16.07 6.38
N THR A 89 1.45 -14.87 6.97
CA THR A 89 1.98 -14.57 8.31
C THR A 89 0.93 -14.72 9.40
N ALA A 90 -0.34 -14.68 9.06
CA ALA A 90 -1.46 -14.56 9.98
C ALA A 90 -1.51 -15.69 11.04
N ALA A 91 -1.40 -16.96 10.62
CA ALA A 91 -1.45 -18.08 11.56
C ALA A 91 -0.27 -18.08 12.54
N PHE A 92 0.92 -17.74 12.05
CA PHE A 92 2.11 -17.64 12.89
C PHE A 92 2.02 -16.45 13.87
N SER A 93 1.58 -15.28 13.39
CA SER A 93 1.33 -14.10 14.22
C SER A 93 0.36 -14.39 15.37
N ALA A 94 -0.79 -15.02 15.06
CA ALA A 94 -1.78 -15.43 16.07
C ALA A 94 -1.21 -16.44 17.09
N ALA A 95 -0.47 -17.45 16.61
CA ALA A 95 0.13 -18.46 17.47
C ALA A 95 1.21 -17.89 18.38
N LEU A 96 2.09 -17.04 17.84
CA LEU A 96 3.16 -16.40 18.63
C LEU A 96 2.57 -15.50 19.70
N SER A 97 1.61 -14.64 19.34
CA SER A 97 0.91 -13.77 20.29
C SER A 97 0.28 -14.56 21.44
N LEU A 98 -0.45 -15.67 21.15
CA LEU A 98 -1.08 -16.51 22.18
C LEU A 98 -0.07 -17.19 23.11
N LEU A 99 1.14 -17.52 22.62
CA LEU A 99 2.15 -18.20 23.44
C LEU A 99 2.98 -17.25 24.29
N THR A 100 3.12 -16.01 23.86
CA THR A 100 4.01 -15.02 24.48
C THR A 100 3.27 -13.88 25.16
N ASP A 101 1.93 -13.82 25.01
CA ASP A 101 1.07 -12.73 25.44
C ASP A 101 1.49 -11.35 24.88
N ILE A 102 2.27 -11.34 23.77
CA ILE A 102 2.66 -10.12 23.05
C ILE A 102 1.51 -9.70 22.14
N PRO A 103 1.02 -8.45 22.20
CA PRO A 103 -0.04 -7.98 21.32
C PRO A 103 0.39 -8.03 19.84
N ASN A 104 -0.59 -8.31 18.97
CA ASN A 104 -0.35 -8.43 17.54
C ASN A 104 -1.32 -7.59 16.71
N ILE A 105 -0.78 -7.01 15.64
CA ILE A 105 -1.52 -6.32 14.58
C ILE A 105 -1.38 -7.14 13.30
N GLN A 106 -2.50 -7.56 12.73
CA GLN A 106 -2.54 -8.29 11.47
C GLN A 106 -3.22 -7.44 10.39
N LEU A 107 -2.59 -7.32 9.23
CA LEU A 107 -3.17 -6.61 8.08
C LEU A 107 -3.60 -7.58 6.98
N GLY A 108 -4.71 -7.23 6.32
CA GLY A 108 -5.19 -7.88 5.11
C GLY A 108 -6.31 -8.88 5.33
N SER A 109 -6.64 -9.63 4.29
CA SER A 109 -7.74 -10.59 4.29
C SER A 109 -7.52 -11.72 5.30
N PRO A 110 -8.54 -12.13 6.06
CA PRO A 110 -8.43 -13.13 7.12
C PRO A 110 -8.04 -14.53 6.62
N ARG A 111 -8.30 -14.84 5.35
CA ARG A 111 -8.00 -16.16 4.77
C ARG A 111 -8.50 -17.33 5.61
N GLY A 112 -9.67 -17.18 6.26
CA GLY A 112 -10.29 -18.18 7.12
C GLY A 112 -9.85 -18.14 8.59
N ILE A 113 -9.02 -17.18 9.00
CA ILE A 113 -8.63 -16.99 10.41
C ILE A 113 -9.50 -15.89 11.01
N HIS A 114 -10.21 -16.21 12.11
CA HIS A 114 -11.11 -15.26 12.75
C HIS A 114 -10.34 -14.10 13.40
N SER A 115 -10.85 -12.87 13.29
CA SER A 115 -10.23 -11.65 13.84
C SER A 115 -9.99 -11.70 15.36
N LYS A 116 -10.73 -12.52 16.11
CA LYS A 116 -10.51 -12.72 17.55
C LYS A 116 -9.11 -13.22 17.93
N ASN A 117 -8.36 -13.78 16.96
CA ASN A 117 -6.98 -14.24 17.17
C ASN A 117 -5.93 -13.10 17.11
N PHE A 118 -6.38 -11.88 16.87
CA PHE A 118 -5.51 -10.69 16.80
C PHE A 118 -6.01 -9.63 17.76
N ASN A 119 -5.11 -8.87 18.35
CA ASN A 119 -5.47 -7.68 19.12
C ASN A 119 -6.08 -6.62 18.20
N THR A 120 -5.51 -6.47 17.01
CA THR A 120 -6.05 -5.61 15.96
C THR A 120 -5.93 -6.31 14.61
N HIS A 121 -7.04 -6.45 13.89
CA HIS A 121 -7.06 -6.97 12.53
C HIS A 121 -7.50 -5.86 11.57
N LEU A 122 -6.56 -5.29 10.84
CA LEU A 122 -6.75 -4.21 9.89
C LEU A 122 -7.12 -4.75 8.51
N THR A 123 -8.31 -4.42 8.03
CA THR A 123 -8.86 -4.97 6.78
C THR A 123 -9.46 -3.87 5.90
N ILE A 124 -9.52 -4.06 4.60
CA ILE A 124 -10.13 -3.08 3.67
C ILE A 124 -11.66 -3.17 3.62
N GLU A 125 -12.23 -4.27 4.10
CA GLU A 125 -13.68 -4.50 4.22
C GLU A 125 -14.00 -5.25 5.52
N LYS A 126 -15.23 -5.17 5.99
CA LYS A 126 -15.65 -5.86 7.22
C LYS A 126 -15.84 -7.35 6.97
N TYR A 127 -15.01 -8.17 7.60
CA TYR A 127 -15.12 -9.65 7.54
C TYR A 127 -15.86 -10.24 8.73
N PHE A 128 -15.71 -9.63 9.90
CA PHE A 128 -16.30 -10.12 11.14
C PHE A 128 -16.91 -8.95 11.93
N ASP A 129 -18.03 -9.22 12.57
CA ASP A 129 -18.68 -8.25 13.46
C ASP A 129 -18.12 -8.37 14.89
N VAL A 130 -16.85 -8.03 15.02
CA VAL A 130 -16.12 -8.03 16.29
C VAL A 130 -15.25 -6.78 16.37
N PRO A 131 -15.03 -6.24 17.57
CA PRO A 131 -14.24 -5.03 17.74
C PRO A 131 -12.83 -5.11 17.16
N ASN A 132 -12.20 -6.28 17.18
CA ASN A 132 -10.84 -6.49 16.67
C ASN A 132 -10.72 -6.32 15.15
N ASN A 133 -11.85 -6.40 14.39
CA ASN A 133 -11.84 -6.16 12.96
C ASN A 133 -12.03 -4.67 12.67
N VAL A 134 -10.94 -3.97 12.44
CA VAL A 134 -10.91 -2.54 12.10
C VAL A 134 -10.88 -2.40 10.57
N VAL A 135 -11.86 -1.69 10.02
CA VAL A 135 -11.95 -1.44 8.58
C VAL A 135 -11.16 -0.17 8.26
N LEU A 136 -10.17 -0.31 7.42
CA LEU A 136 -9.29 0.79 7.00
C LEU A 136 -9.99 1.70 5.98
N ASP A 137 -9.86 3.00 6.14
CA ASP A 137 -10.21 3.97 5.10
C ASP A 137 -9.09 4.09 4.06
N ILE A 138 -7.84 4.04 4.50
CA ILE A 138 -6.66 4.04 3.63
C ILE A 138 -5.75 2.89 4.07
N THR A 139 -5.18 2.17 3.11
CA THR A 139 -4.19 1.14 3.42
C THR A 139 -2.91 1.78 3.97
N PRO A 140 -2.43 1.42 5.17
CA PRO A 140 -1.21 1.96 5.74
C PRO A 140 0.00 1.75 4.83
N ASN A 141 0.81 2.80 4.71
CA ASN A 141 2.04 2.82 3.92
C ASN A 141 3.03 3.82 4.54
N LEU A 142 4.20 3.98 3.95
CA LEU A 142 5.30 4.77 4.50
C LEU A 142 5.12 6.30 4.34
N TYR A 143 4.10 6.74 3.61
CA TYR A 143 3.91 8.15 3.30
C TYR A 143 2.87 8.80 4.21
N SER A 144 3.09 10.08 4.49
CA SER A 144 2.16 11.00 5.14
C SER A 144 2.29 12.38 4.51
N PRO A 145 1.29 13.27 4.68
CA PRO A 145 1.42 14.64 4.22
C PRO A 145 2.68 15.32 4.75
N GLU A 146 3.00 15.09 6.02
CA GLU A 146 4.18 15.64 6.67
C GLU A 146 5.49 15.07 6.10
N SER A 147 5.61 13.74 5.97
CA SER A 147 6.82 13.10 5.44
C SER A 147 7.10 13.53 4.00
N CYS A 148 6.06 13.67 3.17
CA CYS A 148 6.19 14.15 1.81
C CYS A 148 6.57 15.63 1.75
N LYS A 149 5.96 16.47 2.60
CA LYS A 149 6.32 17.88 2.71
C LYS A 149 7.79 18.07 3.13
N ASN A 150 8.23 17.31 4.14
CA ASN A 150 9.61 17.39 4.64
C ASN A 150 10.65 16.86 3.63
N ALA A 151 10.25 15.95 2.75
CA ALA A 151 11.10 15.45 1.67
C ALA A 151 11.09 16.34 0.42
N SER A 152 10.13 17.28 0.31
CA SER A 152 10.04 18.17 -0.85
C SER A 152 11.23 19.10 -0.95
N ASN A 153 11.67 19.36 -2.18
CA ASN A 153 12.70 20.35 -2.47
C ASN A 153 12.02 21.66 -2.86
N GLU A 154 12.23 22.74 -2.10
CA GLU A 154 11.65 24.08 -2.37
C GLU A 154 12.00 24.64 -3.77
N LYS A 155 13.04 24.10 -4.41
CA LYS A 155 13.45 24.48 -5.77
C LYS A 155 12.77 23.62 -6.85
N ALA A 156 12.03 22.59 -6.48
CA ALA A 156 11.34 21.72 -7.41
C ALA A 156 10.08 22.38 -7.94
N PHE A 157 10.07 22.52 -9.21
CA PHE A 157 9.00 22.89 -10.15
C PHE A 157 7.64 23.28 -9.55
N LEU A 158 7.40 24.57 -9.41
CA LEU A 158 6.05 25.13 -9.35
C LEU A 158 5.26 24.57 -10.56
N ASN A 159 4.17 23.86 -10.29
CA ASN A 159 3.26 23.23 -11.26
C ASN A 159 3.70 21.92 -11.92
N SER A 160 4.35 20.99 -11.20
CA SER A 160 4.61 19.65 -11.74
C SER A 160 3.45 18.68 -11.46
N ALA A 161 3.02 17.93 -12.47
CA ALA A 161 2.13 16.79 -12.29
C ALA A 161 2.93 15.49 -12.22
N LEU A 162 2.59 14.63 -11.25
CA LEU A 162 3.17 13.30 -11.08
C LEU A 162 2.25 12.25 -11.70
N PHE A 163 2.79 11.44 -12.60
CA PHE A 163 2.10 10.32 -13.22
C PHE A 163 2.71 9.01 -12.73
N LEU A 164 1.92 8.23 -11.99
CA LEU A 164 2.30 6.88 -11.55
C LEU A 164 1.66 5.87 -12.49
N ILE A 165 2.50 5.21 -13.27
CA ILE A 165 2.07 4.31 -14.35
C ILE A 165 2.28 2.86 -13.92
N GLY A 166 1.16 2.14 -13.78
CA GLY A 166 1.13 0.70 -13.60
C GLY A 166 1.10 -0.04 -14.94
N GLY A 167 0.07 -0.85 -15.14
CA GLY A 167 -0.09 -1.63 -16.36
C GLY A 167 -1.15 -2.72 -16.20
N GLN A 168 -0.87 -3.89 -16.72
CA GLN A 168 -1.78 -5.02 -16.60
C GLN A 168 -1.85 -5.51 -15.14
N GLY A 169 -3.01 -5.60 -14.55
CA GLY A 169 -3.12 -6.10 -13.18
C GLY A 169 -4.53 -6.07 -12.61
N ILE A 170 -4.83 -7.03 -11.75
CA ILE A 170 -6.09 -7.15 -10.99
C ILE A 170 -7.38 -6.97 -11.83
N GLY A 171 -7.33 -7.35 -13.10
CA GLY A 171 -8.46 -7.25 -14.02
C GLY A 171 -8.55 -5.94 -14.79
N TYR A 172 -7.59 -5.04 -14.67
CA TYR A 172 -7.41 -3.91 -15.58
C TYR A 172 -6.56 -4.33 -16.77
N SER A 173 -6.98 -3.95 -17.97
CA SER A 173 -6.27 -4.22 -19.22
C SER A 173 -6.25 -2.96 -20.07
N TYR A 174 -5.06 -2.40 -20.25
CA TYR A 174 -4.81 -1.20 -21.06
C TYR A 174 -4.40 -1.61 -22.46
N GLU A 175 -5.06 -1.03 -23.45
CA GLU A 175 -4.74 -1.21 -24.88
C GLU A 175 -3.67 -0.18 -25.32
N GLU A 176 -2.92 -0.50 -26.38
CA GLU A 176 -1.91 0.42 -26.92
C GLU A 176 -2.52 1.77 -27.34
N ALA A 177 -3.71 1.76 -27.90
CA ALA A 177 -4.44 2.99 -28.27
C ALA A 177 -4.76 3.87 -27.05
N GLU A 178 -4.92 3.28 -25.85
CA GLU A 178 -5.14 4.00 -24.61
C GLU A 178 -3.86 4.65 -24.09
N TRP A 179 -2.74 3.96 -24.22
CA TRP A 179 -1.43 4.53 -23.90
C TRP A 179 -1.06 5.69 -24.84
N ASN A 180 -1.31 5.55 -26.14
CA ASN A 180 -1.11 6.63 -27.11
C ASN A 180 -1.97 7.84 -26.78
N GLN A 181 -3.23 7.64 -26.36
CA GLN A 181 -4.10 8.73 -25.96
C GLN A 181 -3.62 9.39 -24.66
N LEU A 182 -3.15 8.60 -23.67
CA LEU A 182 -2.58 9.16 -22.44
C LEU A 182 -1.34 10.02 -22.75
N ILE A 183 -0.46 9.57 -23.65
CA ILE A 183 0.71 10.34 -24.09
C ILE A 183 0.26 11.68 -24.66
N GLN A 184 -0.72 11.67 -25.55
CA GLN A 184 -1.25 12.92 -26.12
C GLN A 184 -1.86 13.82 -25.04
N ASN A 185 -2.62 13.25 -24.11
CA ASN A 185 -3.22 13.99 -23.00
C ASN A 185 -2.15 14.61 -22.08
N ILE A 186 -1.03 13.91 -21.82
CA ILE A 186 0.10 14.46 -21.06
C ILE A 186 0.76 15.62 -21.82
N ILE A 187 0.99 15.47 -23.12
CA ILE A 187 1.55 16.52 -23.96
C ILE A 187 0.66 17.78 -23.92
N ASP A 188 -0.63 17.61 -24.10
CA ASP A 188 -1.59 18.72 -24.10
C ASP A 188 -1.66 19.36 -22.71
N PHE A 189 -1.67 18.54 -21.65
CA PHE A 189 -1.59 19.02 -20.26
C PHE A 189 -0.35 19.87 -20.02
N THR A 190 0.83 19.38 -20.36
CA THR A 190 2.08 20.11 -20.12
C THR A 190 2.18 21.41 -20.91
N LYS A 191 1.67 21.43 -22.15
CA LYS A 191 1.61 22.65 -22.97
C LYS A 191 0.63 23.67 -22.38
N LEU A 192 -0.55 23.23 -21.96
CA LEU A 192 -1.59 24.13 -21.45
C LEU A 192 -1.21 24.74 -20.10
N THR A 193 -0.56 23.96 -19.23
CA THR A 193 -0.13 24.42 -17.91
C THR A 193 1.25 25.05 -17.89
N ASN A 194 1.97 25.04 -19.01
CA ASN A 194 3.37 25.44 -19.11
C ASN A 194 4.24 24.73 -18.04
N SER A 195 4.00 23.45 -17.84
CA SER A 195 4.66 22.60 -16.84
C SER A 195 5.37 21.42 -17.49
N LYS A 196 6.05 20.61 -16.69
CA LYS A 196 6.54 19.29 -17.10
C LYS A 196 5.86 18.21 -16.27
N ALA A 197 5.77 17.00 -16.83
CA ALA A 197 5.30 15.83 -16.14
C ALA A 197 6.46 15.10 -15.47
N THR A 198 6.27 14.59 -14.26
CA THR A 198 7.16 13.59 -13.68
C THR A 198 6.53 12.23 -13.87
N ILE A 199 7.21 11.32 -14.55
CA ILE A 199 6.69 9.99 -14.88
C ILE A 199 7.37 8.97 -13.98
N VAL A 200 6.60 8.11 -13.35
CA VAL A 200 7.10 6.95 -12.58
C VAL A 200 6.42 5.71 -13.10
N THR A 201 7.18 4.82 -13.70
CA THR A 201 6.70 3.52 -14.15
C THR A 201 6.88 2.46 -13.06
N SER A 202 6.30 1.29 -13.25
CA SER A 202 6.32 0.20 -12.27
C SER A 202 6.68 -1.14 -12.92
N ARG A 203 6.94 -2.15 -12.12
CA ARG A 203 7.15 -3.53 -12.60
C ARG A 203 6.00 -4.12 -13.43
N ARG A 204 4.82 -3.47 -13.42
CA ARG A 204 3.65 -3.89 -14.20
C ARG A 204 3.56 -3.19 -15.54
N THR A 205 4.29 -2.10 -15.69
CA THR A 205 4.41 -1.41 -16.96
C THR A 205 5.18 -2.32 -17.90
N ASP A 206 4.58 -2.63 -19.04
CA ASP A 206 5.29 -3.43 -20.05
C ASP A 206 6.52 -2.66 -20.54
N PRO A 207 7.69 -3.32 -20.74
CA PRO A 207 8.88 -2.65 -21.24
C PRO A 207 8.66 -1.87 -22.53
N SER A 208 7.84 -2.39 -23.45
CA SER A 208 7.51 -1.70 -24.69
C SER A 208 6.69 -0.42 -24.47
N ILE A 209 5.82 -0.43 -23.47
CA ILE A 209 5.03 0.75 -23.08
C ILE A 209 5.91 1.77 -22.37
N GLU A 210 6.83 1.31 -21.50
CA GLU A 210 7.78 2.20 -20.86
C GLU A 210 8.66 2.92 -21.90
N GLU A 211 9.16 2.18 -22.89
CA GLU A 211 9.93 2.76 -24.00
C GLU A 211 9.10 3.72 -24.85
N LEU A 212 7.87 3.37 -25.14
CA LEU A 212 6.93 4.24 -25.86
C LEU A 212 6.70 5.56 -25.13
N LEU A 213 6.44 5.52 -23.81
CA LEU A 213 6.27 6.71 -22.96
C LEU A 213 7.52 7.57 -22.97
N LYS A 214 8.69 6.95 -22.76
CA LYS A 214 9.98 7.64 -22.69
C LYS A 214 10.33 8.36 -24.00
N ASN A 215 10.15 7.69 -25.13
CA ASN A 215 10.45 8.27 -26.44
C ASN A 215 9.47 9.38 -26.81
N SER A 216 8.17 9.16 -26.60
CA SER A 216 7.12 10.11 -26.99
C SER A 216 7.06 11.35 -26.11
N LEU A 217 7.45 11.22 -24.83
CA LEU A 217 7.39 12.32 -23.86
C LEU A 217 8.77 12.96 -23.59
N SER A 218 9.81 12.68 -24.39
CA SER A 218 11.19 13.08 -24.14
C SER A 218 11.39 14.60 -23.89
N ASN A 219 10.54 15.46 -24.46
CA ASN A 219 10.58 16.90 -24.25
C ASN A 219 9.61 17.40 -23.16
N TYR A 220 8.81 16.52 -22.55
CA TYR A 220 7.69 16.87 -21.70
C TYR A 220 7.82 16.35 -20.26
N PHE A 221 8.76 15.45 -19.98
CA PHE A 221 8.99 14.97 -18.62
C PHE A 221 10.21 15.65 -17.94
N THR A 222 10.25 15.54 -16.62
CA THR A 222 11.37 16.02 -15.79
C THR A 222 12.49 14.98 -15.70
N ASP A 223 13.71 15.42 -15.35
CA ASP A 223 14.84 14.53 -15.06
C ASP A 223 14.60 13.64 -13.83
N ASP A 224 13.66 14.01 -12.94
CA ASP A 224 13.25 13.24 -11.78
C ASP A 224 12.34 12.04 -12.15
N SER A 225 12.01 11.86 -13.43
CA SER A 225 11.21 10.73 -13.90
C SER A 225 11.92 9.41 -13.70
N ILE A 226 11.17 8.39 -13.24
CA ILE A 226 11.71 7.11 -12.82
C ILE A 226 11.17 6.01 -13.72
N TRP A 227 12.09 5.35 -14.40
CA TRP A 227 11.82 4.27 -15.34
C TRP A 227 12.20 2.95 -14.69
N PHE A 228 11.20 2.10 -14.41
CA PHE A 228 11.40 0.86 -13.65
C PHE A 228 12.42 -0.07 -14.33
N HIS A 229 12.31 -0.24 -15.64
CA HIS A 229 13.18 -1.15 -16.40
C HIS A 229 14.58 -0.59 -16.64
N ASP A 230 14.80 0.71 -16.39
CA ASP A 230 16.12 1.33 -16.38
C ASP A 230 16.77 1.36 -14.97
N GLY A 231 16.29 0.52 -14.05
CA GLY A 231 16.87 0.39 -12.72
C GLY A 231 16.20 1.24 -11.64
N GLY A 232 15.07 1.89 -11.94
CA GLY A 232 14.32 2.74 -11.01
C GLY A 232 13.53 2.03 -9.90
N ALA A 233 13.80 0.74 -9.64
CA ALA A 233 13.00 -0.09 -8.75
C ALA A 233 12.95 0.33 -7.27
N ASN A 234 13.88 1.18 -6.81
CA ASN A 234 14.03 1.56 -5.39
C ASN A 234 13.90 3.07 -5.14
N ALA A 235 13.14 3.76 -5.95
CA ALA A 235 12.97 5.20 -5.82
C ALA A 235 12.24 5.60 -4.53
N ASN A 236 12.72 6.69 -3.91
CA ASN A 236 12.00 7.34 -2.83
C ASN A 236 10.94 8.28 -3.41
N LEU A 237 9.68 7.87 -3.34
CA LEU A 237 8.58 8.66 -3.87
C LEU A 237 8.16 9.85 -2.97
N ALA A 238 8.67 9.94 -1.74
CA ALA A 238 8.25 11.00 -0.81
C ALA A 238 8.53 12.41 -1.37
N GLU A 239 9.70 12.61 -1.98
CA GLU A 239 10.07 13.86 -2.61
C GLU A 239 9.17 14.17 -3.81
N LEU A 240 8.93 13.20 -4.67
CA LEU A 240 8.05 13.37 -5.84
C LEU A 240 6.62 13.69 -5.44
N PHE A 241 6.10 13.03 -4.42
CA PHE A 241 4.78 13.35 -3.83
C PHE A 241 4.77 14.76 -3.25
N GLY A 242 5.82 15.14 -2.51
CA GLY A 242 5.93 16.47 -1.91
C GLY A 242 5.97 17.58 -2.95
N ASN A 243 6.71 17.38 -4.04
CA ASN A 243 6.89 18.33 -5.13
C ASN A 243 5.70 18.43 -6.08
N ALA A 244 4.85 17.37 -6.16
CA ALA A 244 3.73 17.35 -7.07
C ALA A 244 2.62 18.33 -6.66
N THR A 245 2.04 19.04 -7.62
CA THR A 245 0.81 19.81 -7.44
C THR A 245 -0.42 18.93 -7.66
N LYS A 246 -0.31 17.89 -8.50
CA LYS A 246 -1.37 16.95 -8.80
C LYS A 246 -0.79 15.58 -9.12
N ILE A 247 -1.51 14.53 -8.72
CA ILE A 247 -1.09 13.15 -8.94
C ILE A 247 -2.12 12.44 -9.82
N PHE A 248 -1.64 11.83 -10.90
CA PHE A 248 -2.38 10.91 -11.72
C PHE A 248 -1.84 9.49 -11.52
N VAL A 249 -2.70 8.52 -11.32
CA VAL A 249 -2.29 7.14 -11.05
C VAL A 249 -3.19 6.14 -11.77
N THR A 250 -2.63 5.13 -12.43
CA THR A 250 -3.40 4.06 -13.05
C THR A 250 -4.08 3.18 -12.00
N GLU A 251 -5.33 2.78 -12.24
CA GLU A 251 -6.15 2.08 -11.23
C GLU A 251 -5.76 0.62 -10.95
N ASP A 252 -4.81 0.04 -11.67
CA ASP A 252 -4.39 -1.36 -11.50
C ASP A 252 -3.64 -1.66 -10.18
N SER A 253 -3.27 -0.64 -9.40
CA SER A 253 -2.46 -0.79 -8.19
C SER A 253 -3.04 -0.10 -6.97
N SER A 254 -3.70 -0.86 -6.09
CA SER A 254 -4.22 -0.32 -4.82
C SER A 254 -3.14 0.29 -3.92
N MET A 255 -1.89 -0.20 -3.98
CA MET A 255 -0.80 0.39 -3.19
C MET A 255 -0.38 1.75 -3.74
N MET A 256 -0.18 1.88 -5.06
CA MET A 256 0.15 3.18 -5.68
C MET A 256 -0.94 4.22 -5.38
N ILE A 257 -2.21 3.82 -5.47
CA ILE A 257 -3.35 4.70 -5.12
C ILE A 257 -3.30 5.10 -3.65
N SER A 258 -3.13 4.13 -2.73
CA SER A 258 -3.05 4.42 -1.29
C SER A 258 -1.86 5.31 -0.92
N GLU A 259 -0.71 5.08 -1.55
CA GLU A 259 0.50 5.88 -1.38
C GLU A 259 0.28 7.32 -1.87
N SER A 260 -0.33 7.47 -3.04
CA SER A 260 -0.72 8.77 -3.59
C SER A 260 -1.69 9.53 -2.66
N ILE A 261 -2.74 8.86 -2.19
CA ILE A 261 -3.71 9.45 -1.24
C ILE A 261 -2.99 9.89 0.04
N SER A 262 -2.10 9.04 0.58
CA SER A 262 -1.39 9.32 1.84
C SER A 262 -0.46 10.53 1.78
N SER A 263 -0.06 10.97 0.59
CA SER A 263 0.69 12.21 0.40
C SER A 263 -0.10 13.48 0.76
N GLY A 264 -1.43 13.38 0.86
CA GLY A 264 -2.33 14.51 1.08
C GLY A 264 -2.67 15.31 -0.17
N LYS A 265 -2.08 14.99 -1.31
CA LYS A 265 -2.31 15.69 -2.58
C LYS A 265 -3.63 15.28 -3.23
N LYS A 266 -4.10 16.09 -4.17
CA LYS A 266 -5.23 15.71 -5.04
C LYS A 266 -4.80 14.58 -5.97
N VAL A 267 -5.56 13.49 -5.95
CA VAL A 267 -5.30 12.28 -6.74
C VAL A 267 -6.40 12.05 -7.75
N THR A 268 -6.03 11.84 -9.02
CA THR A 268 -6.95 11.39 -10.07
C THR A 268 -6.50 10.01 -10.54
N THR A 269 -7.39 9.03 -10.45
CA THR A 269 -7.12 7.69 -10.97
C THR A 269 -7.51 7.58 -12.44
N LEU A 270 -6.72 6.83 -13.21
CA LEU A 270 -6.88 6.62 -14.63
C LEU A 270 -7.26 5.16 -14.91
N PHE A 271 -8.45 4.93 -15.43
CA PHE A 271 -8.93 3.58 -15.73
C PHE A 271 -9.06 3.32 -17.23
N PRO A 272 -8.79 2.08 -17.70
CA PRO A 272 -8.98 1.69 -19.10
C PRO A 272 -10.43 1.36 -19.39
N LYS A 273 -10.74 1.15 -20.67
CA LYS A 273 -12.04 0.64 -21.09
C LYS A 273 -12.32 -0.78 -20.61
N SER A 274 -11.29 -1.63 -20.57
CA SER A 274 -11.42 -3.04 -20.19
C SER A 274 -11.14 -3.24 -18.69
N ILE A 275 -12.21 -3.45 -17.93
CA ILE A 275 -12.15 -3.66 -16.47
C ILE A 275 -12.95 -4.92 -16.12
N ASN A 276 -12.25 -5.91 -15.57
CA ASN A 276 -12.85 -7.15 -15.04
C ASN A 276 -12.25 -7.47 -13.67
N THR A 277 -12.43 -6.53 -12.73
CA THR A 277 -11.85 -6.64 -11.39
C THR A 277 -12.73 -7.48 -10.46
N PRO A 278 -12.14 -8.17 -9.46
CA PRO A 278 -12.93 -8.75 -8.38
C PRO A 278 -13.75 -7.66 -7.66
N ALA A 279 -15.00 -7.96 -7.31
CA ALA A 279 -15.91 -7.02 -6.64
C ALA A 279 -15.30 -6.31 -5.43
N ARG A 280 -14.49 -7.06 -4.64
CA ARG A 280 -13.76 -6.50 -3.51
C ARG A 280 -12.83 -5.33 -3.91
N TYR A 281 -12.18 -5.43 -5.07
CA TYR A 281 -11.30 -4.36 -5.53
C TYR A 281 -12.11 -3.15 -6.00
N SER A 282 -13.15 -3.39 -6.79
CA SER A 282 -14.06 -2.32 -7.24
C SER A 282 -14.70 -1.58 -6.07
N ASN A 283 -15.14 -2.30 -5.04
CA ASN A 283 -15.69 -1.71 -3.83
C ASN A 283 -14.65 -0.87 -3.07
N HIS A 284 -13.38 -1.30 -3.08
CA HIS A 284 -12.31 -0.55 -2.44
C HIS A 284 -12.02 0.77 -3.16
N ILE A 285 -11.96 0.76 -4.49
CA ILE A 285 -11.83 1.99 -5.29
C ILE A 285 -13.06 2.88 -5.10
N GLN A 286 -14.27 2.31 -5.12
CA GLN A 286 -15.51 3.06 -4.89
C GLN A 286 -15.50 3.73 -3.50
N LYS A 287 -15.02 3.05 -2.45
CA LYS A 287 -14.85 3.64 -1.12
C LYS A 287 -13.98 4.89 -1.14
N TYR A 288 -12.89 4.89 -1.89
CA TYR A 288 -12.04 6.08 -2.02
C TYR A 288 -12.76 7.25 -2.71
N ARG A 289 -13.60 6.95 -3.71
CA ARG A 289 -14.46 7.96 -4.37
C ARG A 289 -15.50 8.52 -3.40
N ASP A 290 -16.21 7.65 -2.69
CA ASP A 290 -17.26 8.03 -1.72
C ASP A 290 -16.68 8.89 -0.57
N LEU A 291 -15.44 8.60 -0.19
CA LEU A 291 -14.69 9.41 0.77
C LEU A 291 -14.08 10.67 0.14
N ASN A 292 -14.29 10.97 -1.14
CA ASN A 292 -13.66 12.08 -1.86
C ASN A 292 -12.13 12.14 -1.64
N LEU A 293 -11.46 10.97 -1.68
CA LEU A 293 -10.00 10.85 -1.59
C LEU A 293 -9.36 10.80 -2.98
N ILE A 294 -10.13 10.40 -3.98
CA ILE A 294 -9.74 10.34 -5.38
C ILE A 294 -10.86 10.86 -6.28
N ASP A 295 -10.46 11.47 -7.39
CA ASP A 295 -11.27 11.56 -8.59
C ASP A 295 -10.92 10.37 -9.51
N SER A 296 -11.81 10.01 -10.44
CA SER A 296 -11.52 8.95 -11.41
C SER A 296 -11.99 9.36 -12.79
N GLN A 297 -11.17 9.11 -13.79
CA GLN A 297 -11.51 9.38 -15.19
C GLN A 297 -10.97 8.28 -16.11
N SER A 298 -11.55 8.16 -17.28
CA SER A 298 -10.97 7.28 -18.31
C SER A 298 -9.58 7.77 -18.70
N ILE A 299 -8.66 6.84 -18.94
CA ILE A 299 -7.31 7.14 -19.44
C ILE A 299 -7.35 7.89 -20.79
N LYS A 300 -8.46 7.79 -21.52
CA LYS A 300 -8.68 8.48 -22.80
C LYS A 300 -9.20 9.90 -22.66
N ASP A 301 -9.74 10.26 -21.51
CA ASP A 301 -10.32 11.58 -21.29
C ASP A 301 -9.22 12.64 -21.14
N GLN A 302 -9.55 13.85 -21.54
CA GLN A 302 -8.64 14.99 -21.32
C GLN A 302 -8.36 15.14 -19.83
N LEU A 303 -7.08 15.34 -19.48
CA LEU A 303 -6.67 15.50 -18.08
C LEU A 303 -7.25 16.80 -17.50
N SER A 304 -7.91 16.69 -16.36
CA SER A 304 -8.52 17.84 -15.69
C SER A 304 -7.43 18.76 -15.10
N PHE A 305 -7.58 20.06 -15.38
CA PHE A 305 -6.70 21.12 -14.89
C PHE A 305 -7.20 21.78 -13.60
N GLU A 306 -8.37 21.39 -13.10
CA GLU A 306 -8.91 22.01 -11.90
C GLU A 306 -7.95 21.85 -10.72
N GLU A 307 -7.56 22.99 -10.15
CA GLU A 307 -6.86 23.02 -8.86
C GLU A 307 -7.82 22.53 -7.79
N GLY A 308 -7.72 21.28 -7.41
CA GLY A 308 -8.43 20.77 -6.25
C GLY A 308 -7.68 21.10 -4.97
N LYS A 309 -8.43 21.25 -3.88
CA LYS A 309 -7.80 21.37 -2.56
C LYS A 309 -7.10 20.06 -2.19
N ASP A 310 -5.90 20.18 -1.63
CA ASP A 310 -5.22 19.06 -1.00
C ASP A 310 -6.07 18.45 0.12
N ASN A 311 -5.94 17.16 0.32
CA ASN A 311 -6.69 16.41 1.33
C ASN A 311 -5.95 16.28 2.67
N ILE A 312 -4.97 17.14 2.95
CA ILE A 312 -4.03 17.03 4.08
C ILE A 312 -4.76 16.85 5.42
N GLU A 313 -5.71 17.73 5.75
CA GLU A 313 -6.44 17.66 7.02
C GLU A 313 -7.22 16.35 7.14
N LYS A 314 -7.88 15.92 6.07
CA LYS A 314 -8.68 14.70 6.04
C LYS A 314 -7.79 13.45 6.21
N ILE A 315 -6.63 13.42 5.53
CA ILE A 315 -5.68 12.32 5.66
C ILE A 315 -5.13 12.27 7.08
N ASN A 316 -4.78 13.40 7.68
CA ASN A 316 -4.32 13.46 9.06
C ASN A 316 -5.38 12.94 10.04
N LEU A 317 -6.65 13.33 9.88
CA LEU A 317 -7.75 12.82 10.72
C LEU A 317 -7.93 11.31 10.61
N ILE A 318 -7.85 10.74 9.39
CA ILE A 318 -7.92 9.28 9.16
C ILE A 318 -6.74 8.57 9.84
N ARG A 319 -5.53 9.12 9.73
CA ARG A 319 -4.31 8.57 10.33
C ARG A 319 -4.40 8.60 11.86
N GLU A 320 -4.76 9.73 12.46
CA GLU A 320 -4.92 9.87 13.90
C GLU A 320 -6.04 8.96 14.46
N GLY A 321 -7.16 8.82 13.77
CA GLY A 321 -8.23 7.91 14.14
C GLY A 321 -7.77 6.44 14.13
N LEU A 322 -7.00 6.03 13.11
CA LEU A 322 -6.42 4.69 13.05
C LEU A 322 -5.39 4.47 14.16
N LYS A 323 -4.49 5.43 14.40
CA LYS A 323 -3.45 5.39 15.44
C LYS A 323 -4.08 5.24 16.82
N SER A 324 -5.04 6.09 17.18
CA SER A 324 -5.78 6.01 18.43
C SER A 324 -6.50 4.66 18.62
N THR A 325 -7.12 4.15 17.54
CA THR A 325 -7.77 2.84 17.56
C THR A 325 -6.78 1.72 17.84
N ILE A 326 -5.60 1.76 17.24
CA ILE A 326 -4.55 0.76 17.46
C ILE A 326 -4.06 0.83 18.90
N PHE A 327 -3.68 2.01 19.42
CA PHE A 327 -3.19 2.17 20.80
C PHE A 327 -4.18 1.65 21.84
N THR A 328 -5.45 1.96 21.69
CA THR A 328 -6.50 1.46 22.59
C THR A 328 -6.56 -0.07 22.63
N ARG A 329 -6.27 -0.75 21.50
CA ARG A 329 -6.40 -2.21 21.39
C ARG A 329 -5.16 -2.98 21.80
N ILE A 330 -3.99 -2.40 21.62
CA ILE A 330 -2.72 -3.02 22.04
C ILE A 330 -2.34 -2.65 23.46
N GLN A 331 -3.14 -1.79 24.13
CA GLN A 331 -2.97 -1.37 25.51
C GLN A 331 -1.58 -0.76 25.80
N LEU A 332 -1.11 0.08 24.87
CA LEU A 332 0.11 0.86 25.01
C LEU A 332 -0.18 2.30 25.43
#